data_35a4aeabe179105055c261bf2633b9f1
#
_entry.id   35a4aeabe179105055c261bf2633b9f1
#
_cell.length_a   1.000
_cell.length_b   1.000
_cell.length_c   1.000
_cell.angle_alpha   90.00
_cell.angle_beta   90.00
_cell.angle_gamma   90.00
#
_symmetry.space_group_name_H-M   'P 1'
#
loop_
_entity.id
_entity.type
_entity.pdbx_description
1 polymer ?
#
loop_
_entity_poly.entity_id
_entity_poly.type
_entity_poly.pdbx_seq_one_letter_code
_entity_poly.pdbx_strand_id
1 'polypeptide(L)'
;PGGHCVHYPTGRGDLINFIAIEHNEIWSEESWKIKGNKSEFLNCFAGWNEELLSMFDSSQEIYKWGIFERPLPKKLYRDKCLLLGDAAHPMAPFLGQGGCLAIEDAYCLASLIKDKEDLNNIVRNYDRLRNSRSRWIQKRSKLQGIFNHVSNPILAKIRNLVTKIIMNNSVNKLHSYNLIKELSELKKI
;
A
#
# COMPACT_ATOMS: atom_id res chain seq x y z
N PRO A 1 -14.94 14.42 4.66
CA PRO A 1 -15.47 13.10 4.93
C PRO A 1 -15.54 12.29 3.65
N GLY A 2 -15.15 11.00 3.69
CA GLY A 2 -15.20 10.12 2.51
C GLY A 2 -14.00 10.17 1.58
N GLY A 3 -13.01 11.01 1.83
CA GLY A 3 -11.79 11.09 1.03
C GLY A 3 -10.59 11.54 1.85
N HIS A 4 -9.40 11.42 1.27
CA HIS A 4 -8.16 11.99 1.81
C HIS A 4 -7.19 12.33 0.69
N CYS A 5 -6.25 13.23 0.99
CA CYS A 5 -5.15 13.59 0.11
C CYS A 5 -3.82 13.35 0.82
N VAL A 6 -2.88 12.79 0.09
CA VAL A 6 -1.47 12.72 0.48
C VAL A 6 -0.69 13.58 -0.50
N HIS A 7 0.12 14.50 0.00
CA HIS A 7 0.98 15.33 -0.83
C HIS A 7 2.38 15.44 -0.20
N TYR A 8 3.38 15.56 -1.03
CA TYR A 8 4.77 15.68 -0.59
C TYR A 8 5.64 16.31 -1.69
N PRO A 9 6.70 17.04 -1.31
CA PRO A 9 7.64 17.58 -2.29
C PRO A 9 8.41 16.44 -2.97
N THR A 10 8.69 16.63 -4.26
CA THR A 10 9.48 15.70 -5.08
C THR A 10 10.67 16.42 -5.72
N GLY A 11 11.65 15.64 -6.16
CA GLY A 11 12.84 16.19 -6.78
C GLY A 11 13.64 17.04 -5.79
N ARG A 12 13.98 18.27 -6.20
CA ARG A 12 14.68 19.26 -5.37
C ARG A 12 13.74 20.16 -4.56
N GLY A 13 12.46 19.81 -4.46
CA GLY A 13 11.44 20.61 -3.77
C GLY A 13 10.64 21.54 -4.67
N ASP A 14 10.96 21.57 -5.97
CA ASP A 14 10.30 22.45 -6.95
C ASP A 14 8.92 21.93 -7.40
N LEU A 15 8.65 20.66 -7.12
CA LEU A 15 7.40 19.99 -7.48
C LEU A 15 6.74 19.37 -6.26
N ILE A 16 5.43 19.39 -6.25
CA ILE A 16 4.61 18.68 -5.27
C ILE A 16 3.89 17.54 -5.99
N ASN A 17 4.10 16.32 -5.52
CA ASN A 17 3.25 15.21 -5.92
C ASN A 17 2.05 15.14 -4.99
N PHE A 18 0.86 14.89 -5.54
CA PHE A 18 -0.32 14.65 -4.72
C PHE A 18 -1.12 13.47 -5.26
N ILE A 19 -1.75 12.77 -4.35
CA ILE A 19 -2.70 11.69 -4.60
C ILE A 19 -3.93 11.98 -3.77
N ALA A 20 -5.04 12.30 -4.43
CA ALA A 20 -6.32 12.51 -3.78
C ALA A 20 -7.21 11.28 -4.02
N ILE A 21 -7.77 10.75 -2.96
CA ILE A 21 -8.57 9.53 -2.97
C ILE A 21 -9.96 9.87 -2.46
N GLU A 22 -10.96 9.51 -3.25
CA GLU A 22 -12.37 9.58 -2.87
C GLU A 22 -12.99 8.18 -2.86
N HIS A 23 -14.10 8.03 -2.17
CA HIS A 23 -14.89 6.82 -2.21
C HIS A 23 -15.84 6.88 -3.41
N ASN A 24 -15.65 5.96 -4.36
CA ASN A 24 -16.54 5.80 -5.50
C ASN A 24 -16.87 4.31 -5.66
N GLU A 25 -18.16 3.97 -5.65
CA GLU A 25 -18.63 2.58 -5.75
C GLU A 25 -18.66 2.05 -7.20
N ILE A 26 -18.59 2.95 -8.19
CA ILE A 26 -18.76 2.60 -9.61
C ILE A 26 -17.46 2.87 -10.35
N TRP A 27 -16.55 1.90 -10.33
CA TRP A 27 -15.34 1.93 -11.13
C TRP A 27 -15.11 0.57 -11.78
N SER A 28 -15.00 0.53 -13.11
CA SER A 28 -14.91 -0.73 -13.86
C SER A 28 -13.60 -0.91 -14.63
N GLU A 29 -12.79 0.13 -14.78
CA GLU A 29 -11.62 0.09 -15.64
C GLU A 29 -10.32 -0.01 -14.83
N GLU A 30 -9.53 -1.06 -15.07
CA GLU A 30 -8.18 -1.21 -14.49
C GLU A 30 -7.15 -0.57 -15.42
N SER A 31 -6.90 0.71 -15.30
CA SER A 31 -5.91 1.44 -16.10
C SER A 31 -5.26 2.56 -15.31
N TRP A 32 -3.96 2.75 -15.50
CA TRP A 32 -3.17 3.85 -14.90
C TRP A 32 -3.05 5.08 -15.81
N LYS A 33 -3.60 5.00 -17.03
CA LYS A 33 -3.39 6.00 -18.11
C LYS A 33 -4.62 6.84 -18.41
N ILE A 34 -5.69 6.71 -17.62
CA ILE A 34 -6.90 7.46 -17.87
C ILE A 34 -6.67 8.92 -17.48
N LYS A 35 -6.74 9.82 -18.45
CA LYS A 35 -6.70 11.25 -18.17
C LYS A 35 -7.97 11.66 -17.43
N GLY A 36 -7.81 12.33 -16.30
CA GLY A 36 -8.90 12.92 -15.54
C GLY A 36 -9.34 14.26 -16.13
N ASN A 37 -10.59 14.63 -15.88
CA ASN A 37 -11.09 15.98 -16.14
C ASN A 37 -10.84 16.83 -14.90
N LYS A 38 -10.16 17.98 -15.06
CA LYS A 38 -9.77 18.86 -13.95
C LYS A 38 -11.00 19.45 -13.23
N SER A 39 -12.03 19.83 -13.97
CA SER A 39 -13.25 20.38 -13.37
C SER A 39 -14.02 19.33 -12.56
N GLU A 40 -14.14 18.10 -13.08
CA GLU A 40 -14.70 16.98 -12.32
C GLU A 40 -13.91 16.74 -11.02
N PHE A 41 -12.59 16.70 -11.13
CA PHE A 41 -11.70 16.49 -9.99
C PHE A 41 -11.88 17.57 -8.93
N LEU A 42 -11.86 18.86 -9.29
CA LEU A 42 -12.08 19.95 -8.34
C LEU A 42 -13.46 19.91 -7.69
N ASN A 43 -14.49 19.51 -8.44
CA ASN A 43 -15.83 19.34 -7.90
C ASN A 43 -15.92 18.21 -6.86
N CYS A 44 -15.20 17.09 -7.03
CA CYS A 44 -15.15 16.00 -6.05
C CYS A 44 -14.60 16.46 -4.68
N PHE A 45 -13.73 17.46 -4.69
CA PHE A 45 -13.09 18.00 -3.49
C PHE A 45 -13.63 19.40 -3.11
N ALA A 46 -14.76 19.82 -3.65
CA ALA A 46 -15.36 21.10 -3.32
C ALA A 46 -15.59 21.24 -1.81
N GLY A 47 -15.26 22.42 -1.27
CA GLY A 47 -15.37 22.72 0.16
C GLY A 47 -14.19 22.19 1.02
N TRP A 48 -13.16 21.65 0.40
CA TRP A 48 -11.90 21.35 1.09
C TRP A 48 -11.09 22.64 1.32
N ASN A 49 -9.99 22.52 2.06
CA ASN A 49 -9.09 23.64 2.34
C ASN A 49 -8.63 24.36 1.07
N GLU A 50 -8.64 25.68 1.06
CA GLU A 50 -8.34 26.51 -0.12
C GLU A 50 -6.91 26.31 -0.63
N GLU A 51 -5.93 26.08 0.26
CA GLU A 51 -4.54 25.79 -0.13
C GLU A 51 -4.44 24.49 -0.92
N LEU A 52 -5.19 23.45 -0.51
CA LEU A 52 -5.25 22.19 -1.25
C LEU A 52 -5.93 22.38 -2.61
N LEU A 53 -7.02 23.11 -2.66
CA LEU A 53 -7.73 23.38 -3.91
C LEU A 53 -6.86 24.18 -4.89
N SER A 54 -6.11 25.17 -4.41
CA SER A 54 -5.14 25.92 -5.19
C SER A 54 -4.02 25.02 -5.74
N MET A 55 -3.50 24.10 -4.90
CA MET A 55 -2.51 23.11 -5.34
C MET A 55 -3.09 22.20 -6.43
N PHE A 56 -4.32 21.74 -6.28
CA PHE A 56 -5.00 20.92 -7.29
C PHE A 56 -5.19 21.69 -8.59
N ASP A 57 -5.60 22.96 -8.50
CA ASP A 57 -5.82 23.81 -9.66
C ASP A 57 -4.53 24.17 -10.40
N SER A 58 -3.39 24.20 -9.72
CA SER A 58 -2.08 24.43 -10.35
C SER A 58 -1.60 23.26 -11.20
N SER A 59 -2.20 22.07 -11.08
CA SER A 59 -1.79 20.89 -11.83
C SER A 59 -2.05 21.04 -13.34
N GLN A 60 -1.09 20.62 -14.17
CA GLN A 60 -1.22 20.64 -15.62
C GLN A 60 -2.00 19.42 -16.14
N GLU A 61 -1.71 18.26 -15.59
CA GLU A 61 -2.36 17.01 -15.96
C GLU A 61 -2.79 16.24 -14.70
N ILE A 62 -3.95 15.61 -14.79
CA ILE A 62 -4.51 14.76 -13.75
C ILE A 62 -4.79 13.40 -14.37
N TYR A 63 -4.41 12.35 -13.65
CA TYR A 63 -4.72 10.98 -14.01
C TYR A 63 -5.66 10.40 -12.95
N LYS A 64 -6.59 9.56 -13.37
CA LYS A 64 -7.51 8.88 -12.48
C LYS A 64 -7.43 7.36 -12.67
N TRP A 65 -7.52 6.63 -11.59
CA TRP A 65 -7.54 5.16 -11.60
C TRP A 65 -8.30 4.59 -10.41
N GLY A 66 -8.84 3.40 -10.59
CA GLY A 66 -9.47 2.65 -9.50
C GLY A 66 -8.42 1.99 -8.61
N ILE A 67 -8.72 1.93 -7.32
CA ILE A 67 -7.92 1.17 -6.37
C ILE A 67 -8.54 -0.22 -6.24
N PHE A 68 -7.79 -1.24 -6.68
CA PHE A 68 -8.23 -2.61 -6.64
C PHE A 68 -7.43 -3.41 -5.60
N GLU A 69 -8.14 -4.21 -4.83
CA GLU A 69 -7.56 -5.19 -3.94
C GLU A 69 -7.95 -6.58 -4.38
N ARG A 70 -7.03 -7.52 -4.27
CA ARG A 70 -7.31 -8.94 -4.44
C ARG A 70 -6.86 -9.70 -3.19
N PRO A 71 -7.65 -10.68 -2.72
CA PRO A 71 -7.21 -11.52 -1.60
C PRO A 71 -5.92 -12.24 -1.97
N LEU A 72 -4.98 -12.30 -1.02
CA LEU A 72 -3.76 -13.06 -1.24
C LEU A 72 -4.10 -14.53 -1.50
N PRO A 73 -3.40 -15.18 -2.45
CA PRO A 73 -3.53 -16.60 -2.67
C PRO A 73 -3.08 -17.38 -1.41
N LYS A 74 -3.60 -18.59 -1.24
CA LYS A 74 -3.21 -19.43 -0.08
C LYS A 74 -1.71 -19.69 -0.04
N LYS A 75 -1.07 -19.86 -1.20
CA LYS A 75 0.36 -20.00 -1.41
C LYS A 75 0.83 -19.04 -2.47
N LEU A 76 2.00 -18.45 -2.31
CA LEU A 76 2.63 -17.55 -3.28
C LEU A 76 3.34 -18.30 -4.42
N TYR A 77 3.25 -19.62 -4.46
CA TYR A 77 3.82 -20.45 -5.50
C TYR A 77 2.89 -21.57 -5.93
N ARG A 78 3.09 -22.02 -7.15
CA ARG A 78 2.49 -23.22 -7.71
C ARG A 78 3.52 -23.88 -8.62
N ASP A 79 3.86 -25.14 -8.34
CA ASP A 79 4.94 -25.87 -9.02
C ASP A 79 6.25 -25.07 -9.01
N LYS A 80 6.75 -24.70 -10.19
CA LYS A 80 7.97 -23.88 -10.36
C LYS A 80 7.67 -22.38 -10.55
N CYS A 81 6.43 -21.97 -10.49
CA CYS A 81 6.03 -20.57 -10.63
C CYS A 81 5.90 -19.92 -9.26
N LEU A 82 6.47 -18.74 -9.08
CA LEU A 82 6.45 -17.94 -7.87
C LEU A 82 5.88 -16.55 -8.17
N LEU A 83 5.06 -16.03 -7.27
CA LEU A 83 4.51 -14.68 -7.35
C LEU A 83 5.31 -13.73 -6.45
N LEU A 84 5.59 -12.53 -6.96
CA LEU A 84 6.27 -11.45 -6.23
C LEU A 84 5.55 -10.12 -6.46
N GLY A 85 5.74 -9.18 -5.52
CA GLY A 85 5.22 -7.83 -5.62
C GLY A 85 3.71 -7.80 -5.84
N ASP A 86 3.24 -6.91 -6.70
CA ASP A 86 1.81 -6.73 -6.97
C ASP A 86 1.14 -7.97 -7.57
N ALA A 87 1.90 -8.84 -8.26
CA ALA A 87 1.38 -10.12 -8.72
C ALA A 87 0.99 -11.05 -7.56
N ALA A 88 1.70 -10.95 -6.43
CA ALA A 88 1.47 -11.74 -5.23
C ALA A 88 0.46 -11.10 -4.28
N HIS A 89 0.60 -9.78 -4.05
CA HIS A 89 -0.09 -9.07 -2.98
C HIS A 89 -0.55 -7.67 -3.40
N PRO A 90 -1.40 -7.54 -4.44
CA PRO A 90 -1.97 -6.26 -4.80
C PRO A 90 -2.76 -5.70 -3.61
N MET A 91 -2.47 -4.46 -3.24
CA MET A 91 -3.07 -3.85 -2.05
C MET A 91 -3.35 -2.38 -2.25
N ALA A 92 -4.32 -1.88 -1.51
CA ALA A 92 -4.58 -0.44 -1.47
C ALA A 92 -3.37 0.33 -0.91
N PRO A 93 -3.10 1.54 -1.40
CA PRO A 93 -1.86 2.28 -1.11
C PRO A 93 -1.85 2.98 0.26
N PHE A 94 -2.80 2.71 1.13
CA PHE A 94 -3.03 3.46 2.39
C PHE A 94 -1.89 3.40 3.41
N LEU A 95 -0.97 2.44 3.28
CA LEU A 95 0.25 2.37 4.09
C LEU A 95 1.53 2.67 3.29
N GLY A 96 1.44 2.84 1.97
CA GLY A 96 2.59 3.07 1.11
C GLY A 96 3.61 1.91 1.09
N GLN A 97 3.19 0.67 1.36
CA GLN A 97 4.10 -0.47 1.57
C GLN A 97 4.26 -1.41 0.38
N GLY A 98 3.51 -1.23 -0.70
CA GLY A 98 3.56 -2.14 -1.86
C GLY A 98 4.98 -2.27 -2.43
N GLY A 99 5.62 -1.16 -2.75
CA GLY A 99 7.00 -1.15 -3.26
C GLY A 99 8.03 -1.71 -2.27
N CYS A 100 7.88 -1.40 -0.97
CA CYS A 100 8.76 -1.95 0.07
C CYS A 100 8.65 -3.48 0.16
N LEU A 101 7.43 -4.02 0.08
CA LEU A 101 7.20 -5.47 0.04
C LEU A 101 7.82 -6.12 -1.19
N ALA A 102 7.71 -5.50 -2.36
CA ALA A 102 8.32 -6.01 -3.58
C ALA A 102 9.86 -6.07 -3.48
N ILE A 103 10.49 -5.07 -2.84
CA ILE A 103 11.93 -5.07 -2.56
C ILE A 103 12.29 -6.16 -1.54
N GLU A 104 11.52 -6.31 -0.47
CA GLU A 104 11.67 -7.41 0.48
C GLU A 104 11.55 -8.78 -0.20
N ASP A 105 10.58 -8.96 -1.11
CA ASP A 105 10.37 -10.19 -1.88
C ASP A 105 11.58 -10.53 -2.74
N ALA A 106 12.07 -9.55 -3.50
CA ALA A 106 13.23 -9.74 -4.36
C ALA A 106 14.49 -10.11 -3.56
N TYR A 107 14.73 -9.43 -2.44
CA TYR A 107 15.85 -9.73 -1.55
C TYR A 107 15.73 -11.13 -0.93
N CYS A 108 14.52 -11.51 -0.48
CA CYS A 108 14.26 -12.82 0.08
C CYS A 108 14.56 -13.94 -0.92
N LEU A 109 14.01 -13.83 -2.12
CA LEU A 109 14.22 -14.81 -3.18
C LEU A 109 15.70 -14.91 -3.59
N ALA A 110 16.36 -13.77 -3.81
CA ALA A 110 17.77 -13.74 -4.16
C ALA A 110 18.66 -14.40 -3.09
N SER A 111 18.35 -14.18 -1.81
CA SER A 111 19.07 -14.79 -0.69
C SER A 111 18.91 -16.33 -0.67
N LEU A 112 17.68 -16.81 -0.87
CA LEU A 112 17.40 -18.26 -0.89
C LEU A 112 18.06 -18.96 -2.09
N ILE A 113 18.08 -18.33 -3.26
CA ILE A 113 18.76 -18.86 -4.45
C ILE A 113 20.28 -18.92 -4.25
N LYS A 114 20.86 -17.88 -3.63
CA LYS A 114 22.30 -17.82 -3.38
C LYS A 114 22.79 -18.98 -2.52
N ASP A 115 21.98 -19.47 -1.60
CA ASP A 115 22.32 -20.57 -0.70
C ASP A 115 22.31 -21.94 -1.41
N LYS A 116 21.98 -22.00 -2.71
CA LYS A 116 21.94 -23.21 -3.55
C LYS A 116 21.04 -24.31 -3.00
N GLU A 117 19.97 -23.95 -2.33
CA GLU A 117 18.95 -24.89 -1.89
C GLU A 117 18.22 -25.53 -3.09
N ASP A 118 17.59 -26.69 -2.83
CA ASP A 118 16.66 -27.28 -3.80
C ASP A 118 15.49 -26.33 -4.08
N LEU A 119 15.05 -26.29 -5.35
CA LEU A 119 13.99 -25.37 -5.79
C LEU A 119 12.71 -25.50 -4.97
N ASN A 120 12.33 -26.71 -4.57
CA ASN A 120 11.14 -26.92 -3.73
C ASN A 120 11.30 -26.30 -2.35
N ASN A 121 12.50 -26.31 -1.78
CA ASN A 121 12.80 -25.66 -0.52
C ASN A 121 12.78 -24.13 -0.68
N ILE A 122 13.36 -23.62 -1.76
CA ILE A 122 13.33 -22.17 -2.06
C ILE A 122 11.90 -21.64 -2.08
N VAL A 123 11.00 -22.27 -2.84
CA VAL A 123 9.60 -21.77 -2.96
C VAL A 123 8.82 -21.90 -1.65
N ARG A 124 9.05 -22.97 -0.87
CA ARG A 124 8.42 -23.16 0.44
C ARG A 124 8.91 -22.15 1.46
N ASN A 125 10.22 -21.93 1.52
CA ASN A 125 10.83 -21.00 2.46
C ASN A 125 10.45 -19.57 2.14
N TYR A 126 10.41 -19.21 0.85
CA TYR A 126 9.90 -17.94 0.41
C TYR A 126 8.44 -17.73 0.85
N ASP A 127 7.55 -18.67 0.55
CA ASP A 127 6.14 -18.58 0.93
C ASP A 127 5.98 -18.43 2.46
N ARG A 128 6.71 -19.22 3.23
CA ARG A 128 6.70 -19.16 4.71
C ARG A 128 7.05 -17.76 5.22
N LEU A 129 8.09 -17.15 4.68
CA LEU A 129 8.58 -15.82 5.12
C LEU A 129 7.69 -14.69 4.62
N ARG A 130 7.23 -14.76 3.36
CA ARG A 130 6.60 -13.62 2.71
C ARG A 130 5.08 -13.59 2.82
N ASN A 131 4.42 -14.76 2.77
CA ASN A 131 2.96 -14.84 2.78
C ASN A 131 2.34 -14.24 4.05
N SER A 132 2.88 -14.58 5.23
CA SER A 132 2.39 -14.05 6.51
C SER A 132 2.59 -12.53 6.62
N ARG A 133 3.77 -12.04 6.20
CA ARG A 133 4.11 -10.61 6.18
C ARG A 133 3.16 -9.83 5.26
N SER A 134 2.99 -10.28 4.04
CA SER A 134 2.13 -9.65 3.04
C SER A 134 0.66 -9.61 3.49
N ARG A 135 0.13 -10.71 4.06
CA ARG A 135 -1.23 -10.75 4.63
C ARG A 135 -1.42 -9.75 5.75
N TRP A 136 -0.45 -9.64 6.63
CA TRP A 136 -0.54 -8.71 7.74
C TRP A 136 -0.57 -7.26 7.24
N ILE A 137 0.30 -6.89 6.28
CA ILE A 137 0.35 -5.54 5.72
C ILE A 137 -0.93 -5.24 4.93
N GLN A 138 -1.41 -6.16 4.08
CA GLN A 138 -2.64 -5.97 3.32
C GLN A 138 -3.84 -5.70 4.25
N LYS A 139 -3.98 -6.51 5.32
CA LYS A 139 -5.01 -6.26 6.35
C LYS A 139 -4.89 -4.88 6.98
N ARG A 140 -3.68 -4.45 7.31
CA ARG A 140 -3.44 -3.15 7.94
C ARG A 140 -3.70 -2.00 6.97
N SER A 141 -3.30 -2.14 5.71
CA SER A 141 -3.59 -1.16 4.67
C SER A 141 -5.10 -0.97 4.49
N LYS A 142 -5.85 -2.05 4.41
CA LYS A 142 -7.32 -2.00 4.33
C LYS A 142 -7.95 -1.29 5.53
N LEU A 143 -7.53 -1.63 6.75
CA LEU A 143 -8.01 -0.95 7.97
C LEU A 143 -7.65 0.53 7.95
N GLN A 144 -6.45 0.90 7.50
CA GLN A 144 -6.05 2.30 7.38
C GLN A 144 -6.96 3.06 6.41
N GLY A 145 -7.33 2.46 5.28
CA GLY A 145 -8.30 3.03 4.35
C GLY A 145 -9.65 3.30 5.01
N ILE A 146 -10.18 2.34 5.76
CA ILE A 146 -11.43 2.51 6.51
C ILE A 146 -11.30 3.66 7.52
N PHE A 147 -10.20 3.73 8.27
CA PHE A 147 -9.97 4.81 9.22
C PHE A 147 -9.85 6.17 8.55
N ASN A 148 -9.16 6.26 7.42
CA ASN A 148 -9.00 7.51 6.68
C ASN A 148 -10.35 8.07 6.21
N HIS A 149 -11.32 7.20 5.88
CA HIS A 149 -12.58 7.58 5.26
C HIS A 149 -13.78 7.66 6.24
N VAL A 150 -13.53 7.57 7.55
CA VAL A 150 -14.60 7.75 8.55
C VAL A 150 -15.22 9.15 8.41
N SER A 151 -16.48 9.20 8.02
CA SER A 151 -17.23 10.44 7.76
C SER A 151 -18.10 10.91 8.94
N ASN A 152 -18.52 9.98 9.80
CA ASN A 152 -19.31 10.34 10.99
C ASN A 152 -18.44 11.13 11.99
N PRO A 153 -18.86 12.35 12.42
CA PRO A 153 -18.03 13.21 13.25
C PRO A 153 -17.76 12.64 14.66
N ILE A 154 -18.68 11.86 15.22
CA ILE A 154 -18.49 11.22 16.54
C ILE A 154 -17.45 10.09 16.39
N LEU A 155 -17.61 9.24 15.37
CA LEU A 155 -16.66 8.16 15.09
C LEU A 155 -15.28 8.71 14.71
N ALA A 156 -15.21 9.86 14.04
CA ALA A 156 -13.96 10.53 13.73
C ALA A 156 -13.21 10.99 14.99
N LYS A 157 -13.91 11.51 15.99
CA LYS A 157 -13.31 11.88 17.29
C LYS A 157 -12.77 10.64 18.02
N ILE A 158 -13.56 9.56 18.07
CA ILE A 158 -13.12 8.28 18.65
C ILE A 158 -11.90 7.74 17.90
N ARG A 159 -11.95 7.70 16.56
CA ARG A 159 -10.83 7.31 15.72
C ARG A 159 -9.55 8.09 16.08
N ASN A 160 -9.62 9.42 16.16
CA ASN A 160 -8.48 10.27 16.45
C ASN A 160 -7.85 9.96 17.83
N LEU A 161 -8.68 9.64 18.84
CA LEU A 161 -8.21 9.23 20.15
C LEU A 161 -7.54 7.86 20.10
N VAL A 162 -8.18 6.89 19.46
CA VAL A 162 -7.69 5.51 19.32
C VAL A 162 -6.41 5.47 18.48
N THR A 163 -6.32 6.28 17.43
CA THR A 163 -5.14 6.36 16.58
C THR A 163 -3.90 6.78 17.37
N LYS A 164 -4.01 7.75 18.28
CA LYS A 164 -2.89 8.17 19.15
C LYS A 164 -2.32 7.02 20.00
N ILE A 165 -3.17 6.09 20.42
CA ILE A 165 -2.78 4.98 21.30
C ILE A 165 -2.24 3.78 20.49
N ILE A 166 -2.93 3.42 19.39
CA ILE A 166 -2.66 2.18 18.64
C ILE A 166 -1.58 2.36 17.59
N MET A 167 -1.43 3.56 17.02
CA MET A 167 -0.46 3.79 15.92
C MET A 167 0.97 3.45 16.29
N ASN A 168 1.43 3.81 17.48
CA ASN A 168 2.82 3.57 17.88
C ASN A 168 3.19 2.08 17.79
N ASN A 169 2.33 1.19 18.27
CA ASN A 169 2.62 -0.25 18.22
C ASN A 169 2.54 -0.83 16.80
N SER A 170 1.59 -0.35 15.99
CA SER A 170 1.45 -0.81 14.60
C SER A 170 2.57 -0.30 13.70
N VAL A 171 2.97 0.96 13.86
CA VAL A 171 4.09 1.59 13.15
C VAL A 171 5.40 0.91 13.52
N ASN A 172 5.64 0.67 14.83
CA ASN A 172 6.81 -0.06 15.28
C ASN A 172 6.89 -1.45 14.66
N LYS A 173 5.81 -2.22 14.68
CA LYS A 173 5.76 -3.57 14.07
C LYS A 173 5.97 -3.52 12.55
N LEU A 174 5.49 -2.47 11.87
CA LEU A 174 5.68 -2.30 10.44
C LEU A 174 7.16 -2.09 10.09
N HIS A 175 7.84 -1.21 10.81
CA HIS A 175 9.21 -0.77 10.52
C HIS A 175 10.29 -1.60 11.23
N SER A 176 9.96 -2.33 12.29
CA SER A 176 10.93 -3.21 12.99
C SER A 176 11.14 -4.56 12.32
N TYR A 177 10.40 -4.87 11.25
CA TYR A 177 10.59 -6.12 10.52
C TYR A 177 11.99 -6.19 9.91
N ASN A 178 12.69 -7.26 10.21
CA ASN A 178 14.06 -7.48 9.74
C ASN A 178 14.14 -8.83 9.00
N LEU A 179 14.05 -8.75 7.67
CA LEU A 179 14.09 -9.92 6.81
C LEU A 179 15.43 -10.68 6.89
N ILE A 180 16.54 -9.98 7.11
CA ILE A 180 17.88 -10.60 7.24
C ILE A 180 17.91 -11.51 8.47
N LYS A 181 17.31 -11.05 9.59
CA LYS A 181 17.17 -11.85 10.80
C LYS A 181 16.30 -13.08 10.55
N GLU A 182 15.15 -12.94 9.93
CA GLU A 182 14.24 -14.05 9.58
C GLU A 182 14.95 -15.11 8.71
N LEU A 183 15.70 -14.67 7.69
CA LEU A 183 16.49 -15.55 6.84
C LEU A 183 17.60 -16.29 7.63
N SER A 184 18.24 -15.61 8.58
CA SER A 184 19.27 -16.23 9.42
C SER A 184 18.71 -17.28 10.39
N GLU A 185 17.50 -17.06 10.88
CA GLU A 185 16.79 -18.01 11.75
C GLU A 185 16.34 -19.25 10.97
N LEU A 186 15.92 -19.07 9.72
CA LEU A 186 15.54 -20.17 8.83
C LEU A 186 16.70 -21.16 8.60
N LYS A 187 17.94 -20.67 8.53
CA LYS A 187 19.15 -21.51 8.34
C LYS A 187 19.58 -22.32 9.56
N LYS A 188 18.98 -22.08 10.72
CA LYS A 188 19.29 -22.80 11.95
C LYS A 188 18.39 -24.02 12.18
N ILE A 189 17.39 -24.20 11.35
CA ILE A 189 16.42 -25.31 11.38
C ILE A 189 16.79 -26.34 10.32
#